data_c6379488f9db89ed280936c35f4c0f6e
#
_entry.id   c6379488f9db89ed280936c35f4c0f6e
#
_cell.length_a   1.000
_cell.length_b   1.000
_cell.length_c   1.000
_cell.angle_alpha   90.00
_cell.angle_beta   90.00
_cell.angle_gamma   90.00
#
_symmetry.space_group_name_H-M   'P 1'
#
loop_
_entity.id
_entity.type
_entity.pdbx_description
1 polymer ?
#
loop_
_entity_poly.entity_id
_entity_poly.type
_entity_poly.pdbx_seq_one_letter_code
_entity_poly.pdbx_strand_id
1 'polypeptide(L)'
;FLRAISLNPDSVSFRWDFSINQLSKVYLTYDDIKKSLHGFEVELTKLQEFITAERLDEAAEVVGKSQPYYLAYFEIDNKFLLEKYGEICCRVMKHWQEKNLIAPVNSITKRNAGGKIKVGIVSAHIRYHSVWNAFLKGVVKNLDSEKFEVHIFALNDKVDNETELAKTTAKYFNAGERGLAQWANKIRNSEIDIAFYP
;
A
#
# COMPACT_ATOMS: atom_id res chain seq x y z
N PHE A 1 7.71 11.77 19.52
CA PHE A 1 8.68 11.11 18.63
C PHE A 1 10.13 11.37 19.02
N LEU A 2 10.59 12.62 19.19
CA LEU A 2 12.00 12.91 19.55
C LEU A 2 12.46 12.18 20.81
N ARG A 3 11.61 12.10 21.86
CA ARG A 3 11.91 11.31 23.06
C ARG A 3 12.00 9.81 22.77
N ALA A 4 11.14 9.28 21.90
CA ALA A 4 11.21 7.87 21.51
C ALA A 4 12.51 7.56 20.75
N ILE A 5 12.90 8.45 19.82
CA ILE A 5 14.19 8.35 19.11
C ILE A 5 15.36 8.45 20.06
N SER A 6 15.31 9.34 21.10
CA SER A 6 16.40 9.44 22.07
C SER A 6 16.55 8.20 22.97
N LEU A 7 15.45 7.47 23.20
CA LEU A 7 15.46 6.22 23.98
C LEU A 7 15.87 5.00 23.14
N ASN A 8 15.57 5.02 21.85
CA ASN A 8 16.00 3.99 20.89
C ASN A 8 16.41 4.65 19.56
N PRO A 9 17.65 5.15 19.45
CA PRO A 9 18.12 5.91 18.30
C PRO A 9 18.26 5.04 17.03
N ASP A 10 18.34 3.74 17.17
CA ASP A 10 18.50 2.79 16.06
C ASP A 10 17.17 2.31 15.46
N SER A 11 16.03 2.62 16.08
CA SER A 11 14.72 2.20 15.57
C SER A 11 14.34 2.88 14.25
N VAL A 12 14.21 2.08 13.20
CA VAL A 12 13.70 2.53 11.89
C VAL A 12 12.25 3.00 12.03
N SER A 13 11.41 2.29 12.79
CA SER A 13 10.00 2.65 12.97
C SER A 13 9.83 4.05 13.56
N PHE A 14 10.60 4.40 14.60
CA PHE A 14 10.48 5.73 15.22
C PHE A 14 10.92 6.85 14.28
N ARG A 15 11.96 6.64 13.49
CA ARG A 15 12.42 7.62 12.50
C ARG A 15 11.45 7.75 11.33
N TRP A 16 10.89 6.64 10.86
CA TRP A 16 9.86 6.62 9.83
C TRP A 16 8.63 7.41 10.26
N ASP A 17 8.08 7.07 11.42
CA ASP A 17 6.92 7.76 11.99
C ASP A 17 7.21 9.24 12.24
N PHE A 18 8.42 9.59 12.68
CA PHE A 18 8.80 10.98 12.89
C PHE A 18 8.82 11.75 11.57
N SER A 19 9.34 11.15 10.50
CA SER A 19 9.35 11.78 9.17
C SER A 19 7.93 12.05 8.67
N ILE A 20 7.04 11.05 8.74
CA ILE A 20 5.64 11.19 8.31
C ILE A 20 4.89 12.23 9.15
N ASN A 21 5.14 12.27 10.46
CA ASN A 21 4.47 13.19 11.38
C ASN A 21 4.97 14.64 11.32
N GLN A 22 5.90 14.99 10.44
CA GLN A 22 6.17 16.38 10.07
C GLN A 22 4.96 17.00 9.32
N LEU A 23 4.16 16.16 8.67
CA LEU A 23 2.93 16.56 7.99
C LEU A 23 1.81 16.75 9.02
N SER A 24 1.45 18.00 9.32
CA SER A 24 0.38 18.30 10.26
C SER A 24 -1.00 18.04 9.65
N LYS A 25 -1.97 17.72 10.51
CA LYS A 25 -3.38 17.51 10.12
C LYS A 25 -4.15 18.82 9.91
N VAL A 26 -3.69 19.89 10.56
CA VAL A 26 -4.35 21.20 10.57
C VAL A 26 -3.28 22.27 10.49
N TYR A 27 -3.51 23.26 9.67
CA TYR A 27 -2.67 24.44 9.47
C TYR A 27 -3.48 25.70 9.73
N LEU A 28 -2.87 26.68 10.36
CA LEU A 28 -3.49 27.97 10.63
C LEU A 28 -3.07 28.99 9.59
N THR A 29 -1.86 28.84 9.02
CA THR A 29 -1.29 29.77 8.06
C THR A 29 -0.62 29.03 6.89
N TYR A 30 -0.42 29.73 5.77
CA TYR A 30 0.34 29.18 4.65
C TYR A 30 1.82 28.91 5.00
N ASP A 31 2.37 29.67 5.93
CA ASP A 31 3.75 29.46 6.39
C ASP A 31 3.88 28.18 7.22
N ASP A 32 2.83 27.74 7.93
CA ASP A 32 2.83 26.46 8.63
C ASP A 32 2.90 25.30 7.63
N ILE A 33 2.22 25.43 6.48
CA ILE A 33 2.29 24.46 5.39
C ILE A 33 3.73 24.34 4.89
N LYS A 34 4.37 25.48 4.56
CA LYS A 34 5.75 25.49 4.08
C LYS A 34 6.73 24.84 5.05
N LYS A 35 6.61 25.19 6.35
CA LYS A 35 7.45 24.61 7.41
C LYS A 35 7.26 23.09 7.52
N SER A 36 6.02 22.64 7.43
CA SER A 36 5.67 21.22 7.51
C SER A 36 6.25 20.44 6.32
N LEU A 37 6.11 20.95 5.11
CA LEU A 37 6.66 20.34 3.90
C LEU A 37 8.19 20.31 3.91
N HIS A 38 8.82 21.40 4.30
CA HIS A 38 10.27 21.44 4.46
C HIS A 38 10.76 20.48 5.54
N GLY A 39 10.06 20.42 6.70
CA GLY A 39 10.35 19.45 7.74
C GLY A 39 10.26 18.01 7.25
N PHE A 40 9.20 17.69 6.50
CA PHE A 40 9.02 16.38 5.89
C PHE A 40 10.14 16.03 4.91
N GLU A 41 10.53 16.95 4.02
CA GLU A 41 11.62 16.76 3.08
C GLU A 41 12.96 16.47 3.78
N VAL A 42 13.28 17.26 4.80
CA VAL A 42 14.50 17.09 5.60
C VAL A 42 14.54 15.76 6.30
N GLU A 43 13.43 15.36 6.95
CA GLU A 43 13.37 14.10 7.68
C GLU A 43 13.32 12.89 6.74
N LEU A 44 12.74 13.00 5.54
CA LEU A 44 12.85 11.95 4.52
C LEU A 44 14.30 11.75 4.05
N THR A 45 15.06 12.83 3.88
CA THR A 45 16.48 12.74 3.52
C THR A 45 17.26 11.98 4.59
N LYS A 46 17.07 12.35 5.86
CA LYS A 46 17.70 11.67 7.00
C LYS A 46 17.28 10.20 7.10
N LEU A 47 16.00 9.89 6.85
CA LEU A 47 15.49 8.51 6.84
C LEU A 47 16.14 7.70 5.73
N GLN A 48 16.29 8.27 4.53
CA GLN A 48 16.93 7.63 3.39
C GLN A 48 18.39 7.26 3.69
N GLU A 49 19.14 8.15 4.33
CA GLU A 49 20.52 7.94 4.76
C GLU A 49 20.61 6.94 5.92
N PHE A 50 19.67 6.99 6.84
CA PHE A 50 19.62 6.11 8.01
C PHE A 50 19.32 4.66 7.64
N ILE A 51 18.50 4.39 6.63
CA ILE A 51 18.20 3.03 6.16
C ILE A 51 19.39 2.52 5.34
N THR A 52 20.42 2.03 6.03
CA THR A 52 21.58 1.33 5.42
C THR A 52 21.21 -0.10 5.03
N ALA A 53 22.14 -0.84 4.43
CA ALA A 53 21.90 -2.23 4.04
C ALA A 53 21.51 -3.13 5.23
N GLU A 54 22.09 -2.89 6.41
CA GLU A 54 21.84 -3.65 7.64
C GLU A 54 20.43 -3.39 8.23
N ARG A 55 19.80 -2.27 7.85
CA ARG A 55 18.47 -1.87 8.35
C ARG A 55 17.32 -2.14 7.39
N LEU A 56 17.60 -2.69 6.21
CA LEU A 56 16.56 -2.95 5.20
C LEU A 56 15.51 -3.96 5.68
N ASP A 57 15.89 -4.94 6.48
CA ASP A 57 14.95 -5.92 7.04
C ASP A 57 13.97 -5.26 8.01
N GLU A 58 14.47 -4.44 8.94
CA GLU A 58 13.61 -3.70 9.87
C GLU A 58 12.74 -2.69 9.10
N ALA A 59 13.31 -2.01 8.09
CA ALA A 59 12.57 -1.08 7.27
C ALA A 59 11.42 -1.75 6.52
N ALA A 60 11.59 -2.99 6.04
CA ALA A 60 10.55 -3.73 5.35
C ALA A 60 9.32 -4.01 6.24
N GLU A 61 9.53 -4.14 7.55
CA GLU A 61 8.42 -4.29 8.52
C GLU A 61 7.66 -3.00 8.78
N VAL A 62 8.19 -1.86 8.34
CA VAL A 62 7.61 -0.52 8.57
C VAL A 62 6.88 0.02 7.34
N VAL A 63 7.31 -0.35 6.13
CA VAL A 63 6.68 0.10 4.89
C VAL A 63 5.17 -0.17 4.92
N GLY A 64 4.38 0.87 4.66
CA GLY A 64 2.92 0.80 4.63
C GLY A 64 2.23 1.02 5.99
N LYS A 65 2.94 1.01 7.14
CA LYS A 65 2.33 1.28 8.46
C LYS A 65 1.98 2.76 8.63
N SER A 66 2.86 3.65 8.16
CA SER A 66 2.63 5.11 8.16
C SER A 66 2.88 5.66 6.76
N GLN A 67 1.95 6.45 6.25
CA GLN A 67 1.98 6.98 4.89
C GLN A 67 1.84 8.51 4.91
N PRO A 68 2.41 9.23 3.92
CA PRO A 68 2.32 10.69 3.83
C PRO A 68 0.94 11.14 3.32
N TYR A 69 -0.13 10.60 3.92
CA TYR A 69 -1.52 10.80 3.51
C TYR A 69 -1.92 12.28 3.46
N TYR A 70 -1.40 13.08 4.41
CA TYR A 70 -1.76 14.49 4.52
C TYR A 70 -1.19 15.37 3.40
N LEU A 71 -0.23 14.88 2.60
CA LEU A 71 0.20 15.59 1.40
C LEU A 71 -0.94 15.84 0.40
N ALA A 72 -1.94 14.95 0.36
CA ALA A 72 -3.11 15.08 -0.52
C ALA A 72 -3.99 16.30 -0.21
N TYR A 73 -3.85 16.90 0.98
CA TYR A 73 -4.64 18.07 1.38
C TYR A 73 -3.98 19.41 1.04
N PHE A 74 -2.80 19.40 0.45
CA PHE A 74 -2.13 20.63 0.02
C PHE A 74 -2.35 20.88 -1.46
N GLU A 75 -2.85 22.07 -1.80
CA GLU A 75 -3.04 22.53 -3.17
C GLU A 75 -1.71 22.98 -3.80
N ILE A 76 -0.69 22.15 -3.73
CA ILE A 76 0.64 22.38 -4.31
C ILE A 76 1.14 21.12 -5.00
N ASP A 77 2.14 21.26 -5.88
CA ASP A 77 2.80 20.12 -6.49
C ASP A 77 3.67 19.37 -5.47
N ASN A 78 3.17 18.22 -5.03
CA ASN A 78 3.85 17.33 -4.08
C ASN A 78 4.63 16.19 -4.76
N LYS A 79 4.73 16.19 -6.10
CA LYS A 79 5.32 15.09 -6.87
C LYS A 79 6.72 14.74 -6.38
N PHE A 80 7.59 15.74 -6.21
CA PHE A 80 8.96 15.53 -5.73
C PHE A 80 9.04 14.82 -4.37
N LEU A 81 8.19 15.21 -3.41
CA LEU A 81 8.15 14.59 -2.08
C LEU A 81 7.63 13.15 -2.13
N LEU A 82 6.62 12.90 -2.98
CA LEU A 82 6.08 11.55 -3.19
C LEU A 82 7.07 10.65 -3.92
N GLU A 83 7.81 11.16 -4.90
CA GLU A 83 8.87 10.43 -5.58
C GLU A 83 9.96 10.01 -4.59
N LYS A 84 10.44 10.94 -3.77
CA LYS A 84 11.46 10.67 -2.74
C LYS A 84 11.01 9.62 -1.73
N TYR A 85 9.77 9.72 -1.23
CA TYR A 85 9.17 8.70 -0.37
C TYR A 85 9.05 7.35 -1.08
N GLY A 86 8.57 7.36 -2.33
CA GLY A 86 8.43 6.17 -3.17
C GLY A 86 9.76 5.46 -3.42
N GLU A 87 10.86 6.20 -3.65
CA GLU A 87 12.20 5.63 -3.82
C GLU A 87 12.66 4.86 -2.58
N ILE A 88 12.41 5.39 -1.37
CA ILE A 88 12.70 4.69 -0.12
C ILE A 88 11.91 3.37 -0.06
N CYS A 89 10.60 3.44 -0.29
CA CYS A 89 9.72 2.27 -0.27
C CYS A 89 10.16 1.22 -1.31
N CYS A 90 10.43 1.64 -2.55
CA CYS A 90 10.86 0.74 -3.62
C CYS A 90 12.19 0.05 -3.30
N ARG A 91 13.17 0.78 -2.77
CA ARG A 91 14.46 0.21 -2.37
C ARG A 91 14.30 -0.86 -1.28
N VAL A 92 13.52 -0.55 -0.25
CA VAL A 92 13.24 -1.46 0.87
C VAL A 92 12.49 -2.70 0.39
N MET A 93 11.42 -2.51 -0.40
CA MET A 93 10.61 -3.63 -0.88
C MET A 93 11.30 -4.49 -1.94
N LYS A 94 12.24 -3.91 -2.71
CA LYS A 94 13.09 -4.69 -3.61
C LYS A 94 13.97 -5.66 -2.82
N HIS A 95 14.63 -5.19 -1.75
CA HIS A 95 15.40 -6.06 -0.86
C HIS A 95 14.52 -7.17 -0.24
N TRP A 96 13.33 -6.82 0.26
CA TRP A 96 12.38 -7.78 0.80
C TRP A 96 11.98 -8.83 -0.24
N GLN A 97 11.70 -8.40 -1.48
CA GLN A 97 11.34 -9.28 -2.58
C GLN A 97 12.46 -10.30 -2.89
N GLU A 98 13.70 -9.82 -2.98
CA GLU A 98 14.87 -10.64 -3.26
C GLU A 98 15.10 -11.66 -2.13
N LYS A 99 15.03 -11.22 -0.87
CA LYS A 99 15.18 -12.06 0.32
C LYS A 99 14.12 -13.16 0.42
N ASN A 100 12.89 -12.86 0.04
CA ASN A 100 11.78 -13.82 0.09
C ASN A 100 11.63 -14.65 -1.21
N LEU A 101 12.58 -14.55 -2.12
CA LEU A 101 12.61 -15.28 -3.40
C LEU A 101 11.32 -15.08 -4.22
N ILE A 102 10.68 -13.90 -4.09
CA ILE A 102 9.53 -13.53 -4.90
C ILE A 102 10.04 -13.10 -6.28
N ALA A 103 9.90 -13.97 -7.27
CA ALA A 103 10.35 -13.63 -8.61
C ALA A 103 9.67 -12.35 -9.15
N PRO A 104 10.41 -11.47 -9.84
CA PRO A 104 9.79 -10.30 -10.48
C PRO A 104 8.73 -10.74 -11.49
N VAL A 105 7.74 -9.88 -11.72
CA VAL A 105 6.78 -10.09 -12.81
C VAL A 105 7.52 -9.86 -14.13
N ASN A 106 7.90 -10.93 -14.79
CA ASN A 106 8.73 -10.91 -16.01
C ASN A 106 7.91 -10.67 -17.27
N SER A 107 7.19 -9.72 -17.44
CA SER A 107 6.38 -9.35 -18.59
C SER A 107 4.87 -9.34 -18.33
N ILE A 108 4.26 -8.35 -18.89
CA ILE A 108 2.85 -8.36 -19.25
C ILE A 108 2.67 -9.59 -20.14
N THR A 109 2.16 -10.68 -19.61
CA THR A 109 1.75 -11.83 -20.42
C THR A 109 0.84 -11.29 -21.51
N LYS A 110 1.21 -11.49 -22.79
CA LYS A 110 0.37 -11.06 -23.92
C LYS A 110 -1.00 -11.70 -23.71
N ARG A 111 -1.97 -10.87 -23.34
CA ARG A 111 -3.35 -11.30 -23.18
C ARG A 111 -3.79 -11.98 -24.47
N ASN A 112 -4.37 -13.17 -24.39
CA ASN A 112 -4.99 -13.80 -25.53
C ASN A 112 -6.07 -12.87 -26.06
N ALA A 113 -6.00 -12.51 -27.33
CA ALA A 113 -6.99 -11.66 -27.96
C ALA A 113 -8.39 -12.29 -27.76
N GLY A 114 -9.30 -11.58 -27.09
CA GLY A 114 -10.65 -12.04 -26.77
C GLY A 114 -10.87 -12.59 -25.36
N GLY A 115 -9.84 -12.72 -24.49
CA GLY A 115 -10.01 -13.10 -23.09
C GLY A 115 -10.55 -11.93 -22.22
N LYS A 116 -11.29 -12.26 -21.13
CA LYS A 116 -11.73 -11.27 -20.15
C LYS A 116 -10.54 -10.64 -19.43
N ILE A 117 -10.68 -9.38 -19.02
CA ILE A 117 -9.68 -8.69 -18.19
C ILE A 117 -9.82 -9.16 -16.76
N LYS A 118 -8.78 -9.74 -16.20
CA LYS A 118 -8.75 -10.17 -14.79
C LYS A 118 -8.44 -8.98 -13.89
N VAL A 119 -9.41 -8.59 -13.08
CA VAL A 119 -9.29 -7.49 -12.12
C VAL A 119 -9.16 -8.06 -10.72
N GLY A 120 -8.00 -7.88 -10.10
CA GLY A 120 -7.73 -8.29 -8.72
C GLY A 120 -7.99 -7.14 -7.74
N ILE A 121 -8.93 -7.28 -6.84
CA ILE A 121 -9.22 -6.33 -5.74
C ILE A 121 -8.54 -6.86 -4.48
N VAL A 122 -7.52 -6.15 -4.00
CA VAL A 122 -6.72 -6.54 -2.83
C VAL A 122 -7.05 -5.60 -1.67
N SER A 123 -7.75 -6.09 -0.65
CA SER A 123 -8.19 -5.22 0.44
C SER A 123 -8.41 -5.96 1.76
N ALA A 124 -8.08 -5.30 2.88
CA ALA A 124 -8.43 -5.72 4.24
C ALA A 124 -9.85 -5.30 4.65
N HIS A 125 -10.61 -4.68 3.75
CA HIS A 125 -11.91 -4.09 4.04
C HIS A 125 -13.08 -4.77 3.30
N ILE A 126 -12.92 -6.04 2.90
CA ILE A 126 -14.01 -6.84 2.28
C ILE A 126 -14.98 -7.32 3.36
N ARG A 127 -15.64 -6.37 4.00
CA ARG A 127 -16.57 -6.53 5.12
C ARG A 127 -17.38 -5.25 5.30
N TYR A 128 -18.24 -5.17 6.32
CA TYR A 128 -18.92 -3.91 6.66
C TYR A 128 -17.91 -2.83 7.00
N HIS A 129 -17.59 -2.01 6.02
CA HIS A 129 -16.63 -0.92 6.07
C HIS A 129 -16.93 0.12 4.97
N SER A 130 -16.57 1.39 5.18
CA SER A 130 -16.83 2.45 4.20
C SER A 130 -16.23 2.16 2.82
N VAL A 131 -15.01 1.64 2.75
CA VAL A 131 -14.35 1.26 1.49
C VAL A 131 -15.18 0.24 0.72
N TRP A 132 -15.69 -0.79 1.39
CA TRP A 132 -16.53 -1.79 0.75
C TRP A 132 -17.90 -1.21 0.37
N ASN A 133 -18.63 -0.66 1.35
CA ASN A 133 -20.03 -0.27 1.17
C ASN A 133 -20.21 0.93 0.23
N ALA A 134 -19.33 1.94 0.32
CA ALA A 134 -19.44 3.15 -0.49
C ALA A 134 -18.84 3.00 -1.88
N PHE A 135 -17.90 2.07 -2.06
CA PHE A 135 -17.12 1.99 -3.30
C PHE A 135 -17.04 0.59 -3.90
N LEU A 136 -16.33 -0.36 -3.25
CA LEU A 136 -15.98 -1.64 -3.87
C LEU A 136 -17.20 -2.50 -4.23
N LYS A 137 -18.19 -2.55 -3.37
CA LYS A 137 -19.43 -3.32 -3.57
C LYS A 137 -20.13 -2.94 -4.88
N GLY A 138 -20.18 -1.63 -5.17
CA GLY A 138 -20.73 -1.13 -6.43
C GLY A 138 -19.91 -1.54 -7.63
N VAL A 139 -18.58 -1.43 -7.54
CA VAL A 139 -17.66 -1.85 -8.61
C VAL A 139 -17.82 -3.34 -8.90
N VAL A 140 -17.74 -4.20 -7.88
CA VAL A 140 -17.83 -5.67 -8.04
C VAL A 140 -19.17 -6.09 -8.65
N LYS A 141 -20.27 -5.44 -8.25
CA LYS A 141 -21.61 -5.78 -8.75
C LYS A 141 -21.88 -5.34 -10.18
N ASN A 142 -21.28 -4.22 -10.61
CA ASN A 142 -21.65 -3.57 -11.87
C ASN A 142 -20.57 -3.67 -12.95
N LEU A 143 -19.40 -4.25 -12.70
CA LEU A 143 -18.44 -4.54 -13.74
C LEU A 143 -19.07 -5.51 -14.76
N ASP A 144 -18.93 -5.17 -16.03
CA ASP A 144 -19.42 -5.97 -17.17
C ASP A 144 -18.75 -7.37 -17.14
N SER A 145 -19.51 -8.38 -16.72
CA SER A 145 -19.02 -9.74 -16.60
C SER A 145 -18.60 -10.40 -17.94
N GLU A 146 -19.01 -9.81 -19.07
CA GLU A 146 -18.57 -10.30 -20.41
C GLU A 146 -17.15 -9.82 -20.72
N LYS A 147 -16.73 -8.68 -20.14
CA LYS A 147 -15.41 -8.08 -20.38
C LYS A 147 -14.43 -8.29 -19.24
N PHE A 148 -14.92 -8.42 -18.00
CA PHE A 148 -14.11 -8.47 -16.81
C PHE A 148 -14.34 -9.73 -15.98
N GLU A 149 -13.28 -10.23 -15.38
CA GLU A 149 -13.29 -11.31 -14.41
C GLU A 149 -12.76 -10.79 -13.09
N VAL A 150 -13.62 -10.72 -12.04
CA VAL A 150 -13.27 -10.14 -10.75
C VAL A 150 -12.71 -11.20 -9.82
N HIS A 151 -11.50 -10.97 -9.33
CA HIS A 151 -10.81 -11.74 -8.30
C HIS A 151 -10.71 -10.89 -7.03
N ILE A 152 -11.26 -11.36 -5.92
CA ILE A 152 -11.11 -10.71 -4.62
C ILE A 152 -10.00 -11.41 -3.83
N PHE A 153 -9.10 -10.62 -3.27
CA PHE A 153 -8.08 -11.02 -2.31
C PHE A 153 -8.40 -10.32 -0.98
N ALA A 154 -9.11 -11.04 -0.12
CA ALA A 154 -9.57 -10.54 1.16
C ALA A 154 -8.49 -10.73 2.22
N LEU A 155 -7.82 -9.64 2.60
CA LEU A 155 -6.75 -9.62 3.59
C LEU A 155 -7.28 -9.57 5.04
N ASN A 156 -8.61 -9.46 5.22
CA ASN A 156 -9.25 -9.36 6.53
C ASN A 156 -9.47 -10.72 7.17
N ASP A 157 -9.27 -10.79 8.50
CA ASP A 157 -9.58 -11.98 9.30
C ASP A 157 -11.04 -12.03 9.77
N LYS A 158 -11.74 -10.89 9.76
CA LYS A 158 -13.13 -10.77 10.17
C LYS A 158 -14.07 -11.04 9.01
N VAL A 159 -15.00 -11.96 9.19
CA VAL A 159 -16.02 -12.35 8.21
C VAL A 159 -17.38 -11.90 8.71
N ASP A 160 -18.16 -11.28 7.82
CA ASP A 160 -19.54 -10.84 8.08
C ASP A 160 -20.43 -11.06 6.83
N ASN A 161 -21.68 -10.61 6.89
CA ASN A 161 -22.63 -10.76 5.78
C ASN A 161 -22.14 -10.09 4.47
N GLU A 162 -21.41 -9.01 4.57
CA GLU A 162 -20.83 -8.33 3.40
C GLU A 162 -19.67 -9.14 2.79
N THR A 163 -18.89 -9.83 3.62
CA THR A 163 -17.88 -10.78 3.15
C THR A 163 -18.53 -11.95 2.41
N GLU A 164 -19.63 -12.50 2.93
CA GLU A 164 -20.36 -13.58 2.24
C GLU A 164 -20.98 -13.11 0.92
N LEU A 165 -21.50 -11.88 0.88
CA LEU A 165 -21.96 -11.27 -0.36
C LEU A 165 -20.82 -11.12 -1.38
N ALA A 166 -19.63 -10.70 -0.95
CA ALA A 166 -18.47 -10.61 -1.82
C ALA A 166 -18.06 -11.95 -2.42
N LYS A 167 -18.11 -13.03 -1.62
CA LYS A 167 -17.83 -14.40 -2.08
C LYS A 167 -18.78 -14.86 -3.18
N THR A 168 -20.06 -14.51 -3.08
CA THR A 168 -21.08 -14.93 -4.07
C THR A 168 -21.09 -14.05 -5.31
N THR A 169 -20.56 -12.83 -5.23
CA THR A 169 -20.58 -11.86 -6.34
C THR A 169 -19.32 -11.94 -7.21
N ALA A 170 -18.15 -12.16 -6.59
CA ALA A 170 -16.90 -12.27 -7.32
C ALA A 170 -16.74 -13.63 -7.99
N LYS A 171 -16.07 -13.68 -9.16
CA LYS A 171 -15.73 -14.95 -9.83
C LYS A 171 -14.81 -15.82 -8.97
N TYR A 172 -13.82 -15.19 -8.35
CA TYR A 172 -12.88 -15.84 -7.45
C TYR A 172 -12.76 -15.05 -6.15
N PHE A 173 -12.80 -15.75 -5.04
CA PHE A 173 -12.61 -15.20 -3.71
C PHE A 173 -11.46 -15.92 -3.01
N ASN A 174 -10.41 -15.16 -2.68
CA ASN A 174 -9.20 -15.65 -2.03
C ASN A 174 -9.12 -15.07 -0.62
N ALA A 175 -8.91 -15.91 0.38
CA ALA A 175 -8.74 -15.53 1.78
C ALA A 175 -7.85 -16.56 2.49
N GLY A 176 -7.43 -16.24 3.72
CA GLY A 176 -6.75 -17.18 4.62
C GLY A 176 -5.25 -17.29 4.45
N GLU A 177 -4.63 -16.57 3.52
CA GLU A 177 -3.18 -16.51 3.43
C GLU A 177 -2.58 -15.75 4.63
N ARG A 178 -1.46 -16.24 5.14
CA ARG A 178 -0.77 -15.64 6.30
C ARG A 178 0.55 -15.04 5.87
N GLY A 179 0.66 -13.72 6.06
CA GLY A 179 1.88 -12.99 5.76
C GLY A 179 2.01 -12.52 4.31
N LEU A 180 2.84 -11.50 4.14
CA LEU A 180 2.98 -10.76 2.89
C LEU A 180 3.47 -11.62 1.73
N ALA A 181 4.43 -12.53 1.98
CA ALA A 181 4.99 -13.39 0.93
C ALA A 181 3.96 -14.37 0.34
N GLN A 182 3.09 -14.94 1.18
CA GLN A 182 2.04 -15.83 0.70
C GLN A 182 1.02 -15.07 -0.14
N TRP A 183 0.60 -13.87 0.30
CA TRP A 183 -0.28 -13.00 -0.47
C TRP A 183 0.34 -12.57 -1.80
N ALA A 184 1.60 -12.14 -1.79
CA ALA A 184 2.30 -11.74 -3.01
C ALA A 184 2.34 -12.88 -4.03
N ASN A 185 2.69 -14.09 -3.60
CA ASN A 185 2.69 -15.28 -4.46
C ASN A 185 1.28 -15.65 -4.94
N LYS A 186 0.27 -15.57 -4.09
CA LYS A 186 -1.12 -15.85 -4.44
C LYS A 186 -1.64 -14.92 -5.53
N ILE A 187 -1.45 -13.61 -5.35
CA ILE A 187 -1.87 -12.59 -6.32
C ILE A 187 -1.14 -12.81 -7.65
N ARG A 188 0.17 -13.01 -7.59
CA ARG A 188 1.01 -13.26 -8.77
C ARG A 188 0.56 -14.49 -9.55
N ASN A 189 0.33 -15.62 -8.86
CA ASN A 189 -0.08 -16.88 -9.49
C ASN A 189 -1.50 -16.84 -10.04
N SER A 190 -2.29 -15.83 -9.69
CA SER A 190 -3.64 -15.62 -10.25
C SER A 190 -3.63 -14.92 -11.60
N GLU A 191 -2.45 -14.53 -12.11
CA GLU A 191 -2.26 -13.90 -13.43
C GLU A 191 -3.22 -12.73 -13.67
N ILE A 192 -3.30 -11.82 -12.69
CA ILE A 192 -4.15 -10.64 -12.72
C ILE A 192 -3.60 -9.62 -13.73
N ASP A 193 -4.48 -9.09 -14.59
CA ASP A 193 -4.13 -8.03 -15.55
C ASP A 193 -4.07 -6.66 -14.87
N ILE A 194 -5.00 -6.39 -13.94
CA ILE A 194 -5.10 -5.13 -13.20
C ILE A 194 -5.22 -5.44 -11.70
N ALA A 195 -4.25 -5.03 -10.89
CA ALA A 195 -4.34 -5.09 -9.43
C ALA A 195 -4.84 -3.74 -8.88
N PHE A 196 -5.93 -3.77 -8.13
CA PHE A 196 -6.56 -2.62 -7.53
C PHE A 196 -6.46 -2.67 -6.00
N TYR A 197 -5.80 -1.66 -5.42
CA TYR A 197 -5.58 -1.48 -3.97
C TYR A 197 -6.37 -0.24 -3.51
N PRO A 198 -7.58 -0.41 -2.97
CA PRO A 198 -8.44 0.69 -2.54
C PRO A 198 -8.02 1.28 -1.20
#